data_b4905f191eee01388d70af9bdcdd6314
#
_entry.id   b4905f191eee01388d70af9bdcdd6314
#
_cell.length_a   1.000
_cell.length_b   1.000
_cell.length_c   1.000
_cell.angle_alpha   90.00
_cell.angle_beta   90.00
_cell.angle_gamma   90.00
#
_symmetry.space_group_name_H-M   'P 1'
#
loop_
_entity.id
_entity.type
_entity.pdbx_description
1 polymer ?
#
loop_
_entity_poly.entity_id
_entity_poly.type
_entity_poly.pdbx_seq_one_letter_code
_entity_poly.pdbx_strand_id
1 'polypeptide(L)'
;MIDLDTVKSHLRVDGDEDDALIQAYTDAAFSTFEQWTNRKLIAEGEPLPEPAGNSIVITKAICQGALLLIGHWFMGREAVVTGTIATEMPMATQALWGPHRWVNL
;
A
#
# COMPACT_ATOMS: atom_id res chain seq x y z
N MET A 1 -6.86 -6.84 -2.46
CA MET A 1 -7.19 -5.41 -2.50
C MET A 1 -6.86 -4.76 -3.83
N ILE A 2 -5.68 -4.96 -4.36
CA ILE A 2 -5.36 -4.62 -5.74
C ILE A 2 -4.87 -5.90 -6.39
N ASP A 3 -5.39 -6.23 -7.58
CA ASP A 3 -4.94 -7.44 -8.25
C ASP A 3 -3.56 -7.23 -8.88
N LEU A 4 -2.86 -8.33 -9.09
CA LEU A 4 -1.51 -8.30 -9.63
C LEU A 4 -1.46 -7.63 -11.00
N ASP A 5 -2.45 -7.87 -11.85
CA ASP A 5 -2.48 -7.29 -13.19
C ASP A 5 -2.57 -5.77 -13.14
N THR A 6 -3.34 -5.21 -12.22
CA THR A 6 -3.42 -3.77 -12.04
C THR A 6 -2.08 -3.18 -11.60
N VAL A 7 -1.41 -3.84 -10.66
CA VAL A 7 -0.10 -3.38 -10.20
C VAL A 7 0.91 -3.45 -11.35
N LYS A 8 0.92 -4.55 -12.10
CA LYS A 8 1.83 -4.70 -13.23
C LYS A 8 1.60 -3.64 -14.31
N SER A 9 0.33 -3.31 -14.57
CA SER A 9 0.00 -2.23 -15.51
C SER A 9 0.54 -0.89 -15.02
N HIS A 10 0.40 -0.61 -13.75
CA HIS A 10 0.93 0.61 -13.14
C HIS A 10 2.45 0.69 -13.30
N LEU A 11 3.14 -0.42 -13.12
CA LEU A 11 4.60 -0.51 -13.22
C LEU A 11 5.09 -0.68 -14.65
N ARG A 12 4.19 -0.92 -15.61
CA ARG A 12 4.51 -1.20 -17.01
C ARG A 12 5.37 -2.47 -17.15
N VAL A 13 5.01 -3.50 -16.40
CA VAL A 13 5.69 -4.78 -16.43
C VAL A 13 4.85 -5.77 -17.24
N ASP A 14 5.44 -6.40 -18.24
CA ASP A 14 4.74 -7.34 -19.12
C ASP A 14 5.03 -8.81 -18.80
N GLY A 15 6.22 -9.11 -18.28
CA GLY A 15 6.63 -10.48 -18.03
C GLY A 15 6.22 -10.99 -16.65
N ASP A 16 6.53 -12.24 -16.39
CA ASP A 16 6.19 -12.92 -15.14
C ASP A 16 7.36 -13.03 -14.15
N GLU A 17 8.54 -12.57 -14.56
CA GLU A 17 9.75 -12.77 -13.75
C GLU A 17 9.68 -12.13 -12.38
N ASP A 18 9.00 -10.99 -12.28
CA ASP A 18 8.94 -10.22 -11.03
C ASP A 18 7.60 -10.38 -10.30
N ASP A 19 6.74 -11.31 -10.71
CA ASP A 19 5.41 -11.43 -10.13
C ASP A 19 5.44 -11.64 -8.61
N ALA A 20 6.30 -12.52 -8.12
CA ALA A 20 6.41 -12.76 -6.68
C ALA A 20 6.90 -11.52 -5.93
N LEU A 21 7.87 -10.81 -6.50
CA LEU A 21 8.38 -9.57 -5.91
C LEU A 21 7.30 -8.49 -5.87
N ILE A 22 6.58 -8.34 -6.97
CA ILE A 22 5.51 -7.33 -7.06
C ILE A 22 4.40 -7.64 -6.05
N GLN A 23 4.04 -8.92 -5.91
CA GLN A 23 3.04 -9.31 -4.93
C GLN A 23 3.51 -9.01 -3.50
N ALA A 24 4.78 -9.29 -3.21
CA ALA A 24 5.36 -8.99 -1.90
C ALA A 24 5.33 -7.48 -1.62
N TYR A 25 5.67 -6.67 -2.60
CA TYR A 25 5.59 -5.21 -2.44
C TYR A 25 4.15 -4.73 -2.22
N THR A 26 3.20 -5.35 -2.92
CA THR A 26 1.79 -5.01 -2.75
C THR A 26 1.32 -5.30 -1.32
N ASP A 27 1.65 -6.47 -0.82
CA ASP A 27 1.29 -6.85 0.54
C ASP A 27 1.96 -5.93 1.56
N ALA A 28 3.23 -5.62 1.35
CA ALA A 28 3.98 -4.72 2.23
C ALA A 28 3.41 -3.30 2.21
N ALA A 29 2.95 -2.82 1.06
CA ALA A 29 2.38 -1.49 0.95
C ALA A 29 1.12 -1.35 1.81
N PHE A 30 0.24 -2.36 1.77
CA PHE A 30 -0.97 -2.33 2.60
C PHE A 30 -0.66 -2.51 4.08
N SER A 31 0.33 -3.33 4.42
CA SER A 31 0.79 -3.41 5.82
C SER A 31 1.34 -2.07 6.28
N THR A 32 2.08 -1.39 5.42
CA THR A 32 2.62 -0.06 5.74
C THR A 32 1.49 0.94 5.98
N PHE A 33 0.44 0.88 5.15
CA PHE A 33 -0.73 1.72 5.37
C PHE A 33 -1.31 1.49 6.77
N GLU A 34 -1.52 0.23 7.13
CA GLU A 34 -2.11 -0.09 8.42
C GLU A 34 -1.25 0.39 9.59
N GLN A 35 0.06 0.24 9.49
CA GLN A 35 0.98 0.69 10.54
C GLN A 35 1.06 2.21 10.60
N TRP A 36 1.17 2.85 9.45
CA TRP A 36 1.36 4.30 9.40
C TRP A 36 0.10 5.07 9.81
N THR A 37 -1.07 4.56 9.45
CA THR A 37 -2.35 5.20 9.75
C THR A 37 -2.98 4.72 11.04
N ASN A 38 -2.49 3.63 11.62
CA ASN A 38 -3.11 2.96 12.75
C ASN A 38 -4.54 2.52 12.43
N ARG A 39 -4.75 2.05 11.19
CA ARG A 39 -6.06 1.57 10.71
C ARG A 39 -5.96 0.11 10.34
N LYS A 40 -7.07 -0.59 10.45
CA LYS A 40 -7.20 -1.95 9.94
C LYS A 40 -8.02 -1.89 8.66
N LEU A 41 -7.45 -2.38 7.55
CA LEU A 41 -8.13 -2.37 6.25
C LEU A 41 -9.15 -3.49 6.14
N ILE A 42 -10.30 -3.13 5.62
CA ILE A 42 -11.37 -4.08 5.28
C ILE A 42 -11.52 -4.04 3.76
N ALA A 43 -11.59 -5.20 3.14
CA ALA A 43 -11.71 -5.28 1.68
C ALA A 43 -13.03 -4.66 1.21
N GLU A 44 -13.00 -4.15 -0.01
CA GLU A 44 -14.21 -3.59 -0.62
C GLU A 44 -15.30 -4.66 -0.70
N GLY A 45 -16.50 -4.28 -0.31
CA GLY A 45 -17.63 -5.21 -0.29
C GLY A 45 -17.79 -6.01 0.98
N GLU A 46 -16.79 -5.99 1.85
CA GLU A 46 -16.87 -6.66 3.15
C GLU A 46 -17.51 -5.75 4.18
N PRO A 47 -18.32 -6.28 5.09
CA PRO A 47 -18.94 -5.46 6.14
C PRO A 47 -17.90 -5.03 7.17
N LEU A 48 -18.08 -3.83 7.70
CA LEU A 48 -17.27 -3.39 8.84
C LEU A 48 -17.67 -4.21 10.08
N PRO A 49 -16.69 -4.56 10.91
CA PRO A 49 -17.00 -5.21 12.18
C PRO A 49 -17.71 -4.24 13.12
N GLU A 50 -18.39 -4.81 14.11
CA GLU A 50 -19.03 -3.99 15.13
C GLU A 50 -18.50 -4.39 16.52
N PRO A 51 -17.93 -3.44 17.26
CA PRO A 51 -17.67 -2.04 16.86
C PRO A 51 -16.58 -1.95 15.80
N ALA A 52 -16.67 -0.93 14.93
CA ALA A 52 -15.71 -0.76 13.84
C ALA A 52 -14.30 -0.41 14.35
N GLY A 53 -14.23 0.32 15.45
CA GLY A 53 -12.93 0.76 15.99
C GLY A 53 -12.14 1.53 14.94
N ASN A 54 -10.90 1.12 14.73
CA ASN A 54 -10.03 1.73 13.73
C ASN A 54 -10.17 1.14 12.34
N SER A 55 -11.11 0.24 12.13
CA SER A 55 -11.31 -0.41 10.82
C SER A 55 -11.81 0.60 9.79
N ILE A 56 -11.35 0.45 8.55
CA ILE A 56 -11.75 1.29 7.43
C ILE A 56 -11.83 0.43 6.18
N VAL A 57 -12.89 0.64 5.39
CA VAL A 57 -13.01 -0.03 4.10
C VAL A 57 -12.04 0.63 3.12
N ILE A 58 -11.36 -0.19 2.34
CA ILE A 58 -10.39 0.32 1.37
C ILE A 58 -11.06 1.25 0.36
N THR A 59 -10.38 2.34 0.00
CA THR A 59 -10.86 3.32 -0.95
C THR A 59 -9.91 3.44 -2.12
N LYS A 60 -10.36 4.12 -3.18
CA LYS A 60 -9.50 4.38 -4.34
C LYS A 60 -8.27 5.20 -3.97
N ALA A 61 -8.42 6.16 -3.06
CA ALA A 61 -7.30 6.97 -2.60
C ALA A 61 -6.25 6.11 -1.86
N ILE A 62 -6.71 5.16 -1.04
CA ILE A 62 -5.82 4.24 -0.35
C ILE A 62 -5.07 3.37 -1.36
N CYS A 63 -5.78 2.84 -2.35
CA CYS A 63 -5.16 2.04 -3.41
C CYS A 63 -4.16 2.86 -4.23
N GLN A 64 -4.49 4.09 -4.57
CA GLN A 64 -3.60 4.95 -5.35
C GLN A 64 -2.32 5.25 -4.57
N GLY A 65 -2.44 5.52 -3.28
CA GLY A 65 -1.28 5.73 -2.42
C GLY A 65 -0.39 4.49 -2.37
N ALA A 66 -1.01 3.31 -2.30
CA ALA A 66 -0.27 2.04 -2.32
C ALA A 66 0.47 1.85 -3.64
N LEU A 67 -0.19 2.14 -4.78
CA LEU A 67 0.45 2.00 -6.09
C LEU A 67 1.66 2.92 -6.23
N LEU A 68 1.56 4.15 -5.73
CA LEU A 68 2.68 5.08 -5.75
C LEU A 68 3.84 4.58 -4.90
N LEU A 69 3.55 4.01 -3.75
CA LEU A 69 4.58 3.45 -2.86
C LEU A 69 5.23 2.22 -3.49
N ILE A 70 4.43 1.32 -4.07
CA ILE A 70 4.93 0.14 -4.77
C ILE A 70 5.86 0.56 -5.91
N GLY A 71 5.44 1.56 -6.70
CA GLY A 71 6.25 2.08 -7.78
C GLY A 71 7.58 2.65 -7.28
N HIS A 72 7.54 3.37 -6.19
CA HIS A 72 8.74 3.91 -5.56
C HIS A 72 9.71 2.79 -5.16
N TRP A 73 9.21 1.75 -4.52
CA TRP A 73 10.04 0.61 -4.13
C TRP A 73 10.56 -0.16 -5.33
N PHE A 74 9.71 -0.38 -6.33
CA PHE A 74 10.08 -1.16 -7.51
C PHE A 74 11.19 -0.47 -8.30
N MET A 75 11.09 0.84 -8.47
CA MET A 75 12.10 1.62 -9.19
C MET A 75 13.40 1.76 -8.39
N GLY A 76 13.31 1.78 -7.07
CA GLY A 76 14.47 1.96 -6.19
C GLY A 76 14.91 0.68 -5.51
N ARG A 77 14.59 -0.49 -6.06
CA ARG A 77 14.84 -1.77 -5.38
C ARG A 77 16.31 -2.04 -5.07
N GLU A 78 17.23 -1.43 -5.79
CA GLU A 78 18.66 -1.57 -5.48
C GLU A 78 19.01 -0.91 -4.16
N ALA A 79 18.37 0.20 -3.85
CA ALA A 79 18.56 0.87 -2.57
C ALA A 79 17.97 0.06 -1.42
N VAL A 80 16.92 -0.72 -1.69
CA VAL A 80 16.28 -1.58 -0.69
C VAL A 80 17.24 -2.68 -0.23
N VAL A 81 18.13 -3.13 -1.11
CA VAL A 81 19.09 -4.19 -0.78
C VAL A 81 20.04 -3.79 0.34
N THR A 82 20.23 -2.51 0.58
CA THR A 82 21.12 -2.03 1.65
C THR A 82 20.49 -2.09 3.03
N GLY A 83 19.23 -2.50 3.13
CA GLY A 83 18.54 -2.61 4.41
C GLY A 83 17.97 -1.29 4.92
N THR A 84 18.11 -0.22 4.17
CA THR A 84 17.51 1.07 4.53
C THR A 84 16.12 1.17 3.93
N ILE A 85 15.31 0.18 4.23
CA ILE A 85 13.97 0.09 3.64
C ILE A 85 13.17 1.33 3.95
N ALA A 86 12.74 1.98 2.90
CA ALA A 86 11.61 2.90 2.92
C ALA A 86 11.63 3.84 4.10
N THR A 87 12.79 4.42 4.33
CA THR A 87 12.84 5.52 5.28
C THR A 87 12.01 6.69 4.79
N GLU A 88 11.72 6.73 3.49
CA GLU A 88 10.93 7.82 2.93
C GLU A 88 9.73 7.28 2.16
N MET A 89 8.56 7.64 2.65
CA MET A 89 7.32 7.41 1.93
C MET A 89 7.13 8.57 0.96
N PRO A 90 6.78 8.31 -0.32
CA PRO A 90 6.52 9.40 -1.26
C PRO A 90 5.51 10.39 -0.71
N MET A 91 5.75 11.68 -0.96
CA MET A 91 4.85 12.72 -0.46
C MET A 91 3.42 12.56 -1.00
N ALA A 92 3.29 12.08 -2.24
CA ALA A 92 1.97 11.83 -2.80
C ALA A 92 1.23 10.73 -2.04
N THR A 93 1.94 9.67 -1.63
CA THR A 93 1.36 8.62 -0.79
C THR A 93 0.93 9.20 0.55
N GLN A 94 1.76 10.02 1.18
CA GLN A 94 1.41 10.66 2.44
C GLN A 94 0.19 11.56 2.31
N ALA A 95 0.08 12.28 1.18
CA ALA A 95 -1.07 13.16 0.94
C ALA A 95 -2.37 12.35 0.82
N LEU A 96 -2.30 11.18 0.19
CA LEU A 96 -3.49 10.33 0.00
C LEU A 96 -3.87 9.57 1.26
N TRP A 97 -2.88 9.17 2.07
CA TRP A 97 -3.11 8.37 3.26
C TRP A 97 -3.29 9.19 4.53
N GLY A 98 -2.69 10.38 4.58
CA GLY A 98 -2.70 11.21 5.79
C GLY A 98 -4.07 11.47 6.38
N PRO A 99 -5.08 11.83 5.56
CA PRO A 99 -6.43 12.06 6.07
C PRO A 99 -7.08 10.87 6.76
N HIS A 100 -6.54 9.66 6.52
CA HIS A 100 -7.09 8.43 7.09
C HIS A 100 -6.41 8.02 8.39
N ARG A 101 -5.44 8.79 8.88
CA ARG A 101 -4.74 8.42 10.11
C ARG A 101 -5.70 8.43 11.29
N TRP A 102 -5.62 7.35 12.06
CA TRP A 102 -6.42 7.21 13.27
C TRP A 102 -5.61 7.71 14.46
N VAL A 103 -6.14 8.73 15.12
CA VAL A 103 -5.52 9.27 16.33
C VAL A 103 -6.39 8.85 17.51
N ASN A 104 -5.81 8.09 18.41
CA ASN A 104 -6.49 7.63 19.61
C ASN A 104 -6.24 8.65 20.72
N LEU A 105 -7.18 9.52 20.92
CA LEU A 105 -7.08 10.59 21.93
C LEU A 105 -7.60 10.14 23.30
#